data_2af095a8b3fb368e452332d6a999ae11
#
_entry.id   2af095a8b3fb368e452332d6a999ae11
#
_cell.length_a   1.000
_cell.length_b   1.000
_cell.length_c   1.000
_cell.angle_alpha   90.00
_cell.angle_beta   90.00
_cell.angle_gamma   90.00
#
_symmetry.space_group_name_H-M   'P 1'
#
loop_
_entity.id
_entity.type
_entity.pdbx_description
1 polymer ?
#
loop_
_entity_poly.entity_id
_entity_poly.type
_entity_poly.pdbx_seq_one_letter_code
_entity_poly.pdbx_strand_id
1 'polypeptide(L)'
;MTAPQKVLQPWDDAHFKQFGLKRNVIEPWEDGLRTQLDKAGYEWWYFDTHMDDGTQIVVVFYTKSMIAAKGPLTPFATIEITYPDGRKTEERVAATPSQCRFSTDGCDVKIGPCTVTGDLTNYHIHFQSKNVTAELDLHGTVPSWRPGVGGTLYGDDEAKQFFWLPSVPSGAVRAVVSDHGTTKTYNGSGYHDHNWGNVSIANLVHHWYWG
;
A
#
# COMPACT_ATOMS: atom_id res chain seq x y z
N MET A 1 -0.84 35.64 3.04
CA MET A 1 -1.54 34.37 2.79
C MET A 1 -1.13 33.94 1.40
N THR A 2 -0.54 32.78 1.25
CA THR A 2 -0.26 32.17 -0.07
C THR A 2 -1.61 31.83 -0.72
N ALA A 3 -1.73 32.08 -2.03
CA ALA A 3 -2.92 31.67 -2.78
C ALA A 3 -3.18 30.16 -2.60
N PRO A 4 -4.45 29.72 -2.56
CA PRO A 4 -4.76 28.30 -2.46
C PRO A 4 -4.13 27.56 -3.64
N GLN A 5 -3.45 26.45 -3.35
CA GLN A 5 -2.86 25.60 -4.38
C GLN A 5 -3.96 24.95 -5.19
N LYS A 6 -3.86 24.97 -6.53
CA LYS A 6 -4.76 24.21 -7.41
C LYS A 6 -4.67 22.72 -7.07
N VAL A 7 -5.80 22.06 -6.94
CA VAL A 7 -5.93 20.61 -6.73
C VAL A 7 -6.82 20.05 -7.82
N LEU A 8 -6.35 19.03 -8.51
CA LEU A 8 -7.04 18.39 -9.62
C LEU A 8 -7.09 16.87 -9.41
N GLN A 9 -8.26 16.28 -9.58
CA GLN A 9 -8.46 14.82 -9.73
C GLN A 9 -8.91 14.56 -11.17
N PRO A 10 -8.01 14.17 -12.09
CA PRO A 10 -8.34 14.10 -13.50
C PRO A 10 -9.23 12.92 -13.87
N TRP A 11 -10.17 13.19 -14.79
CA TRP A 11 -11.07 12.18 -15.39
C TRP A 11 -11.09 12.24 -16.92
N ASP A 12 -10.31 13.14 -17.53
CA ASP A 12 -10.29 13.35 -18.97
C ASP A 12 -9.29 12.42 -19.69
N ASP A 13 -9.50 12.24 -20.99
CA ASP A 13 -8.73 11.31 -21.80
C ASP A 13 -7.26 11.71 -21.95
N ALA A 14 -6.94 13.00 -21.84
CA ALA A 14 -5.55 13.46 -21.93
C ALA A 14 -4.72 12.92 -20.76
N HIS A 15 -5.26 12.99 -19.54
CA HIS A 15 -4.59 12.44 -18.36
C HIS A 15 -4.55 10.90 -18.37
N PHE A 16 -5.61 10.22 -18.80
CA PHE A 16 -5.57 8.77 -18.98
C PHE A 16 -4.43 8.35 -19.93
N LYS A 17 -4.29 9.04 -21.06
CA LYS A 17 -3.20 8.81 -22.01
C LYS A 17 -1.84 9.16 -21.42
N GLN A 18 -1.73 10.27 -20.69
CA GLN A 18 -0.49 10.72 -20.04
C GLN A 18 0.07 9.68 -19.09
N PHE A 19 -0.81 9.03 -18.29
CA PHE A 19 -0.43 8.01 -17.33
C PHE A 19 -0.45 6.58 -17.88
N GLY A 20 -0.77 6.40 -19.18
CA GLY A 20 -0.83 5.09 -19.85
C GLY A 20 -1.99 4.21 -19.38
N LEU A 21 -3.04 4.81 -18.81
CA LEU A 21 -4.15 4.11 -18.17
C LEU A 21 -5.32 3.89 -19.14
N LYS A 22 -6.06 2.79 -18.95
CA LYS A 22 -7.34 2.55 -19.59
C LYS A 22 -8.48 3.02 -18.70
N ARG A 23 -9.48 3.73 -19.26
CA ARG A 23 -10.54 4.37 -18.47
C ARG A 23 -11.33 3.39 -17.58
N ASN A 24 -11.70 2.24 -18.11
CA ASN A 24 -12.60 1.28 -17.46
C ASN A 24 -11.94 -0.06 -17.13
N VAL A 25 -10.63 -0.11 -17.18
CA VAL A 25 -9.86 -1.34 -16.92
C VAL A 25 -8.71 -0.98 -15.99
N ILE A 26 -8.54 -1.74 -14.95
CA ILE A 26 -7.36 -1.70 -14.08
C ILE A 26 -6.52 -2.93 -14.45
N GLU A 27 -5.27 -2.70 -14.79
CA GLU A 27 -4.35 -3.75 -15.21
C GLU A 27 -3.37 -4.09 -14.08
N PRO A 28 -2.86 -5.33 -13.98
CA PRO A 28 -2.00 -5.76 -12.87
C PRO A 28 -0.79 -4.86 -12.64
N TRP A 29 -0.22 -4.29 -13.71
CA TRP A 29 0.94 -3.39 -13.61
C TRP A 29 0.65 -2.10 -12.81
N GLU A 30 -0.60 -1.68 -12.69
CA GLU A 30 -0.99 -0.49 -11.92
C GLU A 30 -0.76 -0.69 -10.42
N ASP A 31 -0.74 -1.93 -9.94
CA ASP A 31 -0.40 -2.32 -8.58
C ASP A 31 1.08 -2.70 -8.39
N GLY A 32 1.87 -2.60 -9.44
CA GLY A 32 3.34 -2.73 -9.40
C GLY A 32 4.02 -1.41 -9.02
N LEU A 33 5.35 -1.41 -8.92
CA LEU A 33 6.15 -0.21 -8.65
C LEU A 33 5.89 0.91 -9.67
N ARG A 34 5.50 2.08 -9.19
CA ARG A 34 5.15 3.25 -10.02
C ARG A 34 6.16 4.37 -9.95
N THR A 35 6.92 4.50 -8.85
CA THR A 35 7.96 5.53 -8.72
C THR A 35 9.32 5.04 -9.23
N GLN A 36 10.21 5.97 -9.51
CA GLN A 36 11.61 5.67 -9.81
C GLN A 36 12.39 5.68 -8.50
N LEU A 37 12.99 4.54 -8.12
CA LEU A 37 13.61 4.34 -6.81
C LEU A 37 14.83 5.25 -6.56
N ASP A 38 15.46 5.76 -7.62
CA ASP A 38 16.60 6.69 -7.60
C ASP A 38 16.19 8.18 -7.57
N LYS A 39 14.88 8.46 -7.68
CA LYS A 39 14.33 9.81 -7.64
C LYS A 39 13.54 10.09 -6.36
N ALA A 40 13.08 11.33 -6.24
CA ALA A 40 12.13 11.70 -5.21
C ALA A 40 10.82 10.95 -5.42
N GLY A 41 10.32 10.34 -4.35
CA GLY A 41 9.09 9.57 -4.36
C GLY A 41 9.06 8.58 -3.20
N TYR A 42 7.91 8.03 -2.97
CA TYR A 42 7.64 6.95 -2.02
C TYR A 42 6.46 6.15 -2.52
N GLU A 43 6.40 4.87 -2.12
CA GLU A 43 5.27 3.99 -2.34
C GLU A 43 5.03 3.12 -1.13
N TRP A 44 3.76 2.72 -0.95
CA TRP A 44 3.41 1.66 -0.02
C TRP A 44 2.24 0.82 -0.53
N TRP A 45 2.28 -0.46 -0.22
CA TRP A 45 1.22 -1.45 -0.37
C TRP A 45 0.64 -1.71 1.01
N TYR A 46 -0.62 -1.36 1.22
CA TYR A 46 -1.32 -1.39 2.50
C TYR A 46 -2.37 -2.48 2.50
N PHE A 47 -2.34 -3.32 3.53
CA PHE A 47 -3.28 -4.41 3.74
C PHE A 47 -3.90 -4.23 5.11
N ASP A 48 -5.24 -4.11 5.16
CA ASP A 48 -6.02 -3.95 6.39
C ASP A 48 -7.02 -5.08 6.49
N THR A 49 -7.04 -5.77 7.63
CA THR A 49 -7.87 -6.97 7.80
C THR A 49 -8.58 -6.97 9.15
N HIS A 50 -9.86 -7.34 9.13
CA HIS A 50 -10.72 -7.44 10.28
C HIS A 50 -11.17 -8.88 10.44
N MET A 51 -10.68 -9.55 11.49
CA MET A 51 -10.95 -10.96 11.74
C MET A 51 -12.27 -11.16 12.48
N ASP A 52 -12.90 -12.31 12.27
CA ASP A 52 -14.22 -12.64 12.82
C ASP A 52 -14.27 -12.62 14.36
N ASP A 53 -13.12 -12.76 15.02
CA ASP A 53 -12.99 -12.68 16.47
C ASP A 53 -12.74 -11.25 17.01
N GLY A 54 -12.72 -10.24 16.11
CA GLY A 54 -12.45 -8.84 16.44
C GLY A 54 -10.95 -8.45 16.43
N THR A 55 -10.04 -9.37 16.11
CA THR A 55 -8.63 -9.04 15.88
C THR A 55 -8.50 -8.24 14.58
N GLN A 56 -7.68 -7.19 14.58
CA GLN A 56 -7.31 -6.43 13.39
C GLN A 56 -5.84 -6.67 13.09
N ILE A 57 -5.50 -6.86 11.81
CA ILE A 57 -4.11 -7.04 11.36
C ILE A 57 -3.87 -6.11 10.18
N VAL A 58 -2.90 -5.22 10.33
CA VAL A 58 -2.45 -4.31 9.28
C VAL A 58 -1.03 -4.67 8.90
N VAL A 59 -0.79 -4.91 7.59
CA VAL A 59 0.55 -5.15 7.05
C VAL A 59 0.83 -4.11 5.98
N VAL A 60 2.00 -3.48 6.03
CA VAL A 60 2.38 -2.47 5.05
C VAL A 60 3.81 -2.66 4.58
N PHE A 61 4.00 -2.56 3.26
CA PHE A 61 5.32 -2.59 2.62
C PHE A 61 5.63 -1.19 2.09
N TYR A 62 6.79 -0.64 2.44
CA TYR A 62 7.19 0.72 2.06
C TYR A 62 8.50 0.71 1.26
N THR A 63 8.58 1.46 0.18
CA THR A 63 9.87 1.78 -0.46
C THR A 63 10.68 2.73 0.41
N LYS A 64 10.03 3.72 1.00
CA LYS A 64 10.54 4.66 2.01
C LYS A 64 9.36 5.36 2.71
N SER A 65 9.63 6.06 3.79
CA SER A 65 8.62 6.84 4.51
C SER A 65 7.98 7.91 3.61
N MET A 66 6.66 8.05 3.68
CA MET A 66 5.86 9.04 2.94
C MET A 66 6.23 10.51 3.24
N ILE A 67 6.92 10.76 4.35
CA ILE A 67 7.43 12.10 4.70
C ILE A 67 8.85 12.34 4.21
N ALA A 68 9.57 11.30 3.78
CA ALA A 68 10.98 11.34 3.36
C ALA A 68 11.16 11.16 1.84
N ALA A 69 10.24 11.72 1.02
CA ALA A 69 10.25 11.53 -0.43
C ALA A 69 11.59 11.81 -1.12
N LYS A 70 12.34 12.82 -0.67
CA LYS A 70 13.66 13.20 -1.22
C LYS A 70 14.83 12.38 -0.67
N GLY A 71 14.60 11.56 0.36
CA GLY A 71 15.63 10.73 0.99
C GLY A 71 16.07 9.54 0.14
N PRO A 72 17.10 8.82 0.58
CA PRO A 72 17.52 7.57 -0.06
C PRO A 72 16.44 6.50 0.04
N LEU A 73 16.58 5.44 -0.76
CA LEU A 73 15.74 4.26 -0.65
C LEU A 73 16.00 3.57 0.71
N THR A 74 14.96 3.48 1.55
CA THR A 74 15.03 2.91 2.90
C THR A 74 13.83 1.99 3.13
N PRO A 75 13.80 0.81 2.45
CA PRO A 75 12.65 -0.06 2.47
C PRO A 75 12.42 -0.67 3.86
N PHE A 76 11.14 -0.81 4.21
CA PHE A 76 10.73 -1.53 5.41
C PHE A 76 9.31 -2.07 5.27
N ALA A 77 9.02 -3.15 5.98
CA ALA A 77 7.68 -3.66 6.18
C ALA A 77 7.26 -3.51 7.64
N THR A 78 5.97 -3.32 7.89
CA THR A 78 5.40 -3.25 9.23
C THR A 78 4.23 -4.22 9.36
N ILE A 79 3.99 -4.71 10.56
CA ILE A 79 2.76 -5.35 10.97
C ILE A 79 2.27 -4.70 12.26
N GLU A 80 0.97 -4.43 12.34
CA GLU A 80 0.26 -4.07 13.57
C GLU A 80 -0.85 -5.09 13.78
N ILE A 81 -0.92 -5.67 14.98
CA ILE A 81 -1.98 -6.59 15.39
C ILE A 81 -2.66 -5.96 16.61
N THR A 82 -3.94 -5.64 16.48
CA THR A 82 -4.78 -5.16 17.58
C THR A 82 -5.75 -6.26 17.97
N TYR A 83 -5.64 -6.73 19.23
CA TYR A 83 -6.48 -7.79 19.76
C TYR A 83 -7.79 -7.25 20.36
N PRO A 84 -8.86 -8.07 20.49
CA PRO A 84 -10.14 -7.64 21.06
C PRO A 84 -10.06 -7.13 22.51
N ASP A 85 -9.03 -7.55 23.24
CA ASP A 85 -8.78 -7.10 24.62
C ASP A 85 -7.99 -5.78 24.71
N GLY A 86 -7.69 -5.14 23.54
CA GLY A 86 -6.96 -3.89 23.43
C GLY A 86 -5.44 -4.02 23.44
N ARG A 87 -4.87 -5.23 23.58
CA ARG A 87 -3.43 -5.44 23.39
C ARG A 87 -3.04 -5.16 21.96
N LYS A 88 -1.82 -4.68 21.78
CA LYS A 88 -1.21 -4.45 20.46
C LYS A 88 0.14 -5.13 20.36
N THR A 89 0.42 -5.66 19.16
CA THR A 89 1.76 -6.08 18.75
C THR A 89 2.14 -5.30 17.51
N GLU A 90 3.27 -4.61 17.56
CA GLU A 90 3.79 -3.82 16.45
C GLU A 90 5.21 -4.26 16.15
N GLU A 91 5.48 -4.62 14.90
CA GLU A 91 6.81 -5.02 14.45
C GLU A 91 7.19 -4.29 13.15
N ARG A 92 8.48 -4.03 13.00
CA ARG A 92 9.05 -3.41 11.82
C ARG A 92 10.28 -4.17 11.36
N VAL A 93 10.35 -4.47 10.07
CA VAL A 93 11.48 -5.10 9.41
C VAL A 93 12.05 -4.12 8.39
N ALA A 94 13.22 -3.58 8.65
CA ALA A 94 13.97 -2.75 7.72
C ALA A 94 14.94 -3.62 6.91
N ALA A 95 15.16 -3.25 5.63
CA ALA A 95 16.08 -3.95 4.76
C ALA A 95 16.93 -2.98 3.94
N THR A 96 18.11 -3.44 3.51
CA THR A 96 18.92 -2.70 2.54
C THR A 96 18.31 -2.81 1.14
N PRO A 97 18.53 -1.85 0.23
CA PRO A 97 18.02 -1.94 -1.14
C PRO A 97 18.36 -3.26 -1.86
N SER A 98 19.55 -3.84 -1.60
CA SER A 98 19.99 -5.12 -2.19
C SER A 98 19.22 -6.35 -1.68
N GLN A 99 18.49 -6.23 -0.59
CA GLN A 99 17.63 -7.27 -0.03
C GLN A 99 16.18 -7.12 -0.46
N CYS A 100 15.90 -6.19 -1.38
CA CYS A 100 14.54 -5.86 -1.80
C CYS A 100 14.34 -6.12 -3.29
N ARG A 101 13.08 -6.39 -3.67
CA ARG A 101 12.60 -6.46 -5.05
C ARG A 101 11.27 -5.75 -5.12
N PHE A 102 11.06 -4.99 -6.19
CA PHE A 102 9.81 -4.31 -6.52
C PHE A 102 9.56 -4.51 -8.01
N SER A 103 8.54 -5.28 -8.37
CA SER A 103 8.16 -5.49 -9.77
C SER A 103 7.37 -4.30 -10.31
N THR A 104 7.58 -3.96 -11.56
CA THR A 104 6.77 -2.97 -12.30
C THR A 104 5.56 -3.58 -13.00
N ASP A 105 5.48 -4.92 -13.09
CA ASP A 105 4.50 -5.64 -13.90
C ASP A 105 3.25 -6.04 -13.09
N GLY A 106 3.32 -5.92 -11.76
CA GLY A 106 2.25 -6.24 -10.82
C GLY A 106 2.76 -6.20 -9.39
N CYS A 107 1.88 -6.48 -8.43
CA CYS A 107 2.25 -6.58 -7.03
C CYS A 107 3.15 -7.81 -6.80
N ASP A 108 4.44 -7.60 -6.82
CA ASP A 108 5.47 -8.56 -6.39
C ASP A 108 6.55 -7.76 -5.67
N VAL A 109 6.44 -7.71 -4.36
CA VAL A 109 7.28 -6.92 -3.47
C VAL A 109 7.99 -7.84 -2.48
N LYS A 110 9.29 -7.64 -2.33
CA LYS A 110 10.12 -8.27 -1.30
C LYS A 110 10.88 -7.22 -0.52
N ILE A 111 10.83 -7.29 0.80
CA ILE A 111 11.61 -6.45 1.73
C ILE A 111 12.22 -7.36 2.80
N GLY A 112 13.50 -7.68 2.65
CA GLY A 112 14.16 -8.66 3.51
C GLY A 112 13.46 -10.03 3.46
N PRO A 113 12.96 -10.55 4.61
CA PRO A 113 12.21 -11.80 4.65
C PRO A 113 10.71 -11.62 4.29
N CYS A 114 10.20 -10.40 4.31
CA CYS A 114 8.79 -10.11 4.06
C CYS A 114 8.49 -10.05 2.56
N THR A 115 7.37 -10.63 2.12
CA THR A 115 6.96 -10.65 0.71
C THR A 115 5.46 -10.43 0.56
N VAL A 116 5.07 -9.85 -0.59
CA VAL A 116 3.70 -9.88 -1.06
C VAL A 116 3.67 -10.10 -2.56
N THR A 117 2.72 -10.91 -3.01
CA THR A 117 2.41 -11.11 -4.44
C THR A 117 0.91 -11.03 -4.65
N GLY A 118 0.47 -10.47 -5.77
CA GLY A 118 -0.95 -10.36 -6.08
C GLY A 118 -1.24 -10.07 -7.54
N ASP A 119 -2.52 -10.31 -7.94
CA ASP A 119 -3.00 -10.21 -9.32
C ASP A 119 -4.28 -9.34 -9.46
N LEU A 120 -4.53 -8.42 -8.50
CA LEU A 120 -5.73 -7.60 -8.32
C LEU A 120 -6.94 -8.36 -7.74
N THR A 121 -6.85 -9.66 -7.59
CA THR A 121 -7.92 -10.52 -7.03
C THR A 121 -7.41 -11.34 -5.87
N ASN A 122 -6.26 -11.99 -6.04
CA ASN A 122 -5.66 -12.86 -5.04
C ASN A 122 -4.34 -12.28 -4.60
N TYR A 123 -4.14 -12.21 -3.29
CA TYR A 123 -2.89 -11.75 -2.68
C TYR A 123 -2.42 -12.75 -1.64
N HIS A 124 -1.12 -13.00 -1.65
CA HIS A 124 -0.43 -13.76 -0.62
C HIS A 124 0.58 -12.86 0.06
N ILE A 125 0.44 -12.63 1.36
CA ILE A 125 1.25 -11.75 2.18
C ILE A 125 1.99 -12.59 3.21
N HIS A 126 3.30 -12.52 3.21
CA HIS A 126 4.18 -13.10 4.22
C HIS A 126 4.91 -11.99 4.97
N PHE A 127 4.75 -11.94 6.27
CA PHE A 127 5.52 -11.07 7.17
C PHE A 127 6.33 -11.92 8.14
N GLN A 128 7.60 -11.60 8.32
CA GLN A 128 8.46 -12.29 9.28
C GLN A 128 9.40 -11.30 9.98
N SER A 129 9.28 -11.24 11.29
CA SER A 129 10.20 -10.56 12.19
C SER A 129 10.83 -11.55 13.18
N LYS A 130 11.47 -11.05 14.22
CA LYS A 130 11.99 -11.89 15.31
C LYS A 130 10.87 -12.53 16.13
N ASN A 131 9.77 -11.82 16.36
CA ASN A 131 8.72 -12.20 17.29
C ASN A 131 7.40 -12.56 16.60
N VAL A 132 7.20 -12.13 15.34
CA VAL A 132 5.96 -12.31 14.60
C VAL A 132 6.25 -12.95 13.25
N THR A 133 5.46 -13.98 12.93
CA THR A 133 5.31 -14.50 11.56
C THR A 133 3.84 -14.48 11.20
N ALA A 134 3.50 -13.96 10.03
CA ALA A 134 2.13 -13.91 9.55
C ALA A 134 2.06 -14.30 8.07
N GLU A 135 1.12 -15.18 7.75
CA GLU A 135 0.73 -15.56 6.41
C GLU A 135 -0.73 -15.15 6.21
N LEU A 136 -1.00 -14.31 5.23
CA LEU A 136 -2.36 -13.88 4.92
C LEU A 136 -2.64 -14.16 3.43
N ASP A 137 -3.77 -14.82 3.19
CA ASP A 137 -4.36 -14.99 1.86
C ASP A 137 -5.59 -14.08 1.78
N LEU A 138 -5.55 -13.08 0.90
CA LEU A 138 -6.65 -12.14 0.64
C LEU A 138 -7.23 -12.46 -0.75
N HIS A 139 -8.54 -12.70 -0.81
CA HIS A 139 -9.28 -12.88 -2.05
C HIS A 139 -10.32 -11.78 -2.22
N GLY A 140 -10.18 -10.96 -3.26
CA GLY A 140 -11.09 -9.88 -3.60
C GLY A 140 -12.49 -10.39 -3.96
N THR A 141 -13.51 -9.84 -3.32
CA THR A 141 -14.94 -10.17 -3.59
C THR A 141 -15.62 -9.14 -4.48
N VAL A 142 -14.96 -8.01 -4.70
CA VAL A 142 -15.38 -6.95 -5.63
C VAL A 142 -14.19 -6.56 -6.51
N PRO A 143 -14.42 -6.06 -7.74
CA PRO A 143 -13.33 -5.64 -8.62
C PRO A 143 -12.52 -4.48 -8.02
N SER A 144 -11.26 -4.39 -8.42
CA SER A 144 -10.41 -3.23 -8.18
C SER A 144 -11.07 -1.95 -8.67
N TRP A 145 -10.83 -0.86 -7.98
CA TRP A 145 -11.42 0.43 -8.31
C TRP A 145 -10.35 1.53 -8.35
N ARG A 146 -10.57 2.54 -9.21
CA ARG A 146 -9.68 3.68 -9.33
C ARG A 146 -10.51 4.94 -9.63
N PRO A 147 -10.41 6.01 -8.80
CA PRO A 147 -11.10 7.28 -9.07
C PRO A 147 -10.38 8.05 -10.18
N GLY A 148 -10.97 8.09 -11.38
CA GLY A 148 -10.33 8.71 -12.54
C GLY A 148 -8.99 8.07 -12.88
N VAL A 149 -7.92 8.86 -12.88
CA VAL A 149 -6.54 8.36 -13.06
C VAL A 149 -5.91 7.85 -11.76
N GLY A 150 -6.66 7.80 -10.64
CA GLY A 150 -6.14 7.42 -9.32
C GLY A 150 -5.29 8.50 -8.65
N GLY A 151 -5.03 9.61 -9.33
CA GLY A 151 -4.12 10.67 -8.89
C GLY A 151 -4.83 11.92 -8.44
N THR A 152 -4.27 12.56 -7.40
CA THR A 152 -4.51 13.96 -7.04
C THR A 152 -3.27 14.75 -7.42
N LEU A 153 -3.43 15.73 -8.31
CA LEU A 153 -2.37 16.56 -8.85
C LEU A 153 -2.46 17.95 -8.23
N TYR A 154 -1.32 18.52 -7.88
CA TYR A 154 -1.23 19.78 -7.15
C TYR A 154 -0.33 20.78 -7.88
N GLY A 155 -0.77 22.06 -7.87
CA GLY A 155 -0.10 23.17 -8.56
C GLY A 155 -0.62 23.34 -9.99
N ASP A 156 -0.29 24.50 -10.60
CA ASP A 156 -0.69 24.80 -11.99
C ASP A 156 0.05 23.92 -13.01
N ASP A 157 1.25 23.48 -12.65
CA ASP A 157 2.12 22.60 -13.43
C ASP A 157 1.86 21.11 -13.18
N GLU A 158 0.97 20.77 -12.21
CA GLU A 158 0.63 19.38 -11.83
C GLU A 158 1.84 18.53 -11.41
N ALA A 159 2.95 19.19 -11.06
CA ALA A 159 4.22 18.52 -10.80
C ALA A 159 4.26 17.75 -9.48
N LYS A 160 3.42 18.12 -8.52
CA LYS A 160 3.29 17.39 -7.24
C LYS A 160 2.10 16.47 -7.32
N GLN A 161 2.31 15.19 -6.97
CA GLN A 161 1.35 14.14 -7.24
C GLN A 161 1.24 13.17 -6.06
N PHE A 162 0.03 12.73 -5.80
CA PHE A 162 -0.28 11.63 -4.91
C PHE A 162 -1.33 10.73 -5.58
N PHE A 163 -1.09 9.43 -5.58
CA PHE A 163 -1.94 8.42 -6.20
C PHE A 163 -2.45 7.42 -5.18
N TRP A 164 -3.62 6.87 -5.47
CA TRP A 164 -4.29 5.86 -4.67
C TRP A 164 -5.04 4.88 -5.58
N LEU A 165 -4.76 3.60 -5.42
CA LEU A 165 -5.40 2.50 -6.15
C LEU A 165 -5.94 1.49 -5.13
N PRO A 166 -7.24 1.45 -4.83
CA PRO A 166 -7.90 0.35 -4.14
C PRO A 166 -7.87 -0.92 -5.01
N SER A 167 -6.83 -1.71 -4.87
CA SER A 167 -6.64 -2.95 -5.63
C SER A 167 -7.61 -4.03 -5.18
N VAL A 168 -7.91 -4.12 -3.87
CA VAL A 168 -8.97 -4.96 -3.29
C VAL A 168 -9.83 -4.10 -2.37
N PRO A 169 -10.92 -3.48 -2.88
CA PRO A 169 -11.81 -2.66 -2.05
C PRO A 169 -12.54 -3.45 -0.96
N SER A 170 -12.73 -4.76 -1.17
CA SER A 170 -13.28 -5.69 -0.18
C SER A 170 -12.93 -7.11 -0.58
N GLY A 171 -12.53 -7.92 0.39
CA GLY A 171 -12.15 -9.31 0.17
C GLY A 171 -12.36 -10.18 1.40
N ALA A 172 -12.27 -11.49 1.20
CA ALA A 172 -12.19 -12.48 2.27
C ALA A 172 -10.72 -12.75 2.60
N VAL A 173 -10.41 -12.89 3.88
CA VAL A 173 -9.06 -13.16 4.37
C VAL A 173 -9.02 -14.45 5.19
N ARG A 174 -8.00 -15.25 4.94
CA ARG A 174 -7.52 -16.28 5.86
C ARG A 174 -6.12 -15.91 6.31
N ALA A 175 -5.87 -15.89 7.61
CA ALA A 175 -4.54 -15.61 8.15
C ALA A 175 -4.08 -16.69 9.14
N VAL A 176 -2.76 -16.94 9.14
CA VAL A 176 -2.08 -17.75 10.16
C VAL A 176 -1.00 -16.86 10.76
N VAL A 177 -1.13 -16.55 12.04
CA VAL A 177 -0.22 -15.66 12.74
C VAL A 177 0.39 -16.36 13.94
N SER A 178 1.73 -16.28 14.03
CA SER A 178 2.48 -16.64 15.23
C SER A 178 3.01 -15.36 15.87
N ASP A 179 2.49 -15.02 17.04
CA ASP A 179 2.90 -13.87 17.83
C ASP A 179 3.53 -14.34 19.15
N HIS A 180 4.82 -14.02 19.35
CA HIS A 180 5.60 -14.46 20.50
C HIS A 180 5.48 -15.97 20.79
N GLY A 181 5.45 -16.80 19.73
CA GLY A 181 5.36 -18.26 19.82
C GLY A 181 3.95 -18.81 19.99
N THR A 182 2.93 -17.96 20.07
CA THR A 182 1.52 -18.40 20.06
C THR A 182 0.97 -18.31 18.63
N THR A 183 0.59 -19.44 18.07
CA THR A 183 0.07 -19.51 16.70
C THR A 183 -1.45 -19.61 16.70
N LYS A 184 -2.10 -18.79 15.87
CA LYS A 184 -3.55 -18.79 15.67
C LYS A 184 -3.91 -18.63 14.20
N THR A 185 -4.99 -19.31 13.79
CA THR A 185 -5.61 -19.12 12.46
C THR A 185 -6.83 -18.25 12.60
N TYR A 186 -7.00 -17.34 11.64
CA TYR A 186 -8.09 -16.38 11.58
C TYR A 186 -8.78 -16.46 10.22
N ASN A 187 -10.06 -16.14 10.20
CA ASN A 187 -10.81 -15.79 9.00
C ASN A 187 -11.43 -14.41 9.22
N GLY A 188 -11.74 -13.71 8.15
CA GLY A 188 -12.32 -12.37 8.24
C GLY A 188 -12.43 -11.68 6.89
N SER A 189 -12.55 -10.38 6.92
CA SER A 189 -12.57 -9.52 5.75
C SER A 189 -11.28 -8.72 5.63
N GLY A 190 -10.96 -8.26 4.41
CA GLY A 190 -9.77 -7.48 4.17
C GLY A 190 -9.90 -6.50 3.02
N TYR A 191 -8.96 -5.58 3.00
CA TYR A 191 -8.80 -4.50 2.06
C TYR A 191 -7.33 -4.39 1.65
N HIS A 192 -7.09 -3.97 0.42
CA HIS A 192 -5.76 -3.62 -0.06
C HIS A 192 -5.80 -2.40 -0.95
N ASP A 193 -4.89 -1.47 -0.71
CA ASP A 193 -4.57 -0.41 -1.64
C ASP A 193 -3.07 -0.23 -1.86
N HIS A 194 -2.75 0.39 -2.99
CA HIS A 194 -1.42 0.84 -3.36
C HIS A 194 -1.41 2.36 -3.47
N ASN A 195 -0.42 2.98 -2.83
CA ASN A 195 -0.29 4.42 -2.77
C ASN A 195 1.12 4.86 -3.15
N TRP A 196 1.23 5.95 -3.88
CA TRP A 196 2.53 6.53 -4.22
C TRP A 196 2.45 8.03 -4.43
N GLY A 197 3.59 8.70 -4.28
CA GLY A 197 3.70 10.13 -4.48
C GLY A 197 5.15 10.57 -4.68
N ASN A 198 5.35 11.77 -5.19
CA ASN A 198 6.67 12.30 -5.52
C ASN A 198 7.17 13.41 -4.59
N VAL A 199 6.34 13.86 -3.66
CA VAL A 199 6.71 14.83 -2.62
C VAL A 199 6.13 14.39 -1.27
N SER A 200 6.76 14.78 -0.16
CA SER A 200 6.25 14.44 1.17
C SER A 200 4.76 14.72 1.29
N ILE A 201 3.99 13.75 1.77
CA ILE A 201 2.53 13.88 1.93
C ILE A 201 2.16 15.03 2.87
N ALA A 202 3.00 15.34 3.85
CA ALA A 202 2.82 16.48 4.76
C ALA A 202 2.87 17.85 4.05
N ASN A 203 3.39 17.90 2.81
CA ASN A 203 3.40 19.10 1.98
C ASN A 203 2.18 19.20 1.05
N LEU A 204 1.35 18.16 0.99
CA LEU A 204 0.18 18.08 0.12
C LEU A 204 -1.13 18.18 0.88
N VAL A 205 -1.22 17.51 2.05
CA VAL A 205 -2.44 17.41 2.83
C VAL A 205 -2.21 17.93 4.25
N HIS A 206 -3.22 18.61 4.80
CA HIS A 206 -3.18 19.12 6.16
C HIS A 206 -3.55 18.03 7.17
N HIS A 207 -4.50 17.17 6.81
CA HIS A 207 -4.94 16.04 7.61
C HIS A 207 -5.55 14.97 6.70
N TRP A 208 -5.56 13.76 7.18
CA TRP A 208 -6.02 12.57 6.48
C TRP A 208 -7.05 11.84 7.36
N TYR A 209 -8.20 11.53 6.81
CA TYR A 209 -9.16 10.64 7.41
C TYR A 209 -9.14 9.31 6.67
N TRP A 210 -9.04 8.23 7.43
CA TRP A 210 -9.08 6.88 6.93
C TRP A 210 -9.98 6.04 7.83
N GLY A 211 -10.85 5.19 7.25
CA GLY A 211 -11.76 4.30 7.98
C GLY A 211 -12.53 3.39 7.04
#